data_5b61f80a8e52eb720f0473737f08290a
#
_entry.id   5b61f80a8e52eb720f0473737f08290a
#
_cell.length_a   1.000
_cell.length_b   1.000
_cell.length_c   1.000
_cell.angle_alpha   90.00
_cell.angle_beta   90.00
_cell.angle_gamma   90.00
#
_symmetry.space_group_name_H-M   'P 1'
#
loop_
_entity.id
_entity.type
_entity.pdbx_description
1 polymer ?
#
loop_
_entity_poly.entity_id
_entity_poly.type
_entity_poly.pdbx_seq_one_letter_code
_entity_poly.pdbx_strand_id
1 'polypeptide(L)'
;MSFDPVATAGLVTREVRSGFRDGAATRIAIASRTYLTGQADLWDAVTNIDRIPRWFLPVSGDLRIGGRYQLEGNAGGVIERCVQPELFAVTWEFGEMLSWLQVTLTPDGDRTTLELAHEAPVDPDRWAEFGPGAVGIGWDLSLMSLGLHISSGAQLDPGEAAAFPASPDGTKFIQVAAAEWADAALADGDEPGAARRAAARTVAFYTGRPDSTAGG
;
A
#
# COMPACT_ATOMS: atom_id res chain seq x y z
N MET A 1 11.62 5.18 21.61
CA MET A 1 11.33 6.39 20.79
C MET A 1 9.82 6.52 20.73
N SER A 2 9.28 7.75 20.88
CA SER A 2 7.85 7.97 20.64
C SER A 2 7.56 7.85 19.15
N PHE A 3 6.40 7.31 18.78
CA PHE A 3 5.93 7.26 17.41
C PHE A 3 5.72 8.69 16.89
N ASP A 4 6.32 9.02 15.74
CA ASP A 4 6.11 10.28 15.03
C ASP A 4 5.36 10.00 13.72
N PRO A 5 4.06 10.33 13.64
CA PRO A 5 3.25 10.02 12.47
C PRO A 5 3.72 10.74 11.20
N VAL A 6 4.21 11.97 11.30
CA VAL A 6 4.69 12.74 10.13
C VAL A 6 5.99 12.16 9.60
N ALA A 7 6.97 11.97 10.49
CA ALA A 7 8.24 11.36 10.10
C ALA A 7 8.04 9.93 9.54
N THR A 8 7.11 9.17 10.12
CA THR A 8 6.83 7.79 9.66
C THR A 8 6.17 7.77 8.27
N ALA A 9 5.21 8.66 8.00
CA ALA A 9 4.61 8.81 6.67
C ALA A 9 5.64 9.25 5.63
N GLY A 10 6.54 10.16 5.98
CA GLY A 10 7.63 10.64 5.12
C GLY A 10 8.72 9.59 4.79
N LEU A 11 8.69 8.40 5.40
CA LEU A 11 9.58 7.29 5.02
C LEU A 11 9.16 6.58 3.72
N VAL A 12 7.96 6.86 3.21
CA VAL A 12 7.45 6.27 1.97
C VAL A 12 7.55 7.29 0.85
N THR A 13 8.20 6.93 -0.25
CA THR A 13 8.15 7.66 -1.51
C THR A 13 6.96 7.16 -2.32
N ARG A 14 6.19 8.07 -2.90
CA ARG A 14 4.95 7.74 -3.63
C ARG A 14 5.03 8.27 -5.05
N GLU A 15 4.55 7.46 -5.99
CA GLU A 15 4.48 7.81 -7.40
C GLU A 15 3.17 7.28 -7.98
N VAL A 16 2.62 8.00 -8.95
CA VAL A 16 1.51 7.55 -9.79
C VAL A 16 2.00 7.51 -11.23
N ARG A 17 1.64 6.47 -11.95
CA ARG A 17 1.89 6.35 -13.40
C ARG A 17 0.62 5.94 -14.12
N SER A 18 0.42 6.53 -15.29
CA SER A 18 -0.52 6.03 -16.28
C SER A 18 0.10 4.85 -17.02
N GLY A 19 -0.68 3.80 -17.23
CA GLY A 19 -0.24 2.58 -17.88
C GLY A 19 -1.26 2.05 -18.90
N PHE A 20 -0.93 0.91 -19.49
CA PHE A 20 -1.80 0.22 -20.44
C PHE A 20 -1.56 -1.28 -20.36
N ARG A 21 -2.61 -2.07 -20.10
CA ARG A 21 -2.54 -3.54 -19.99
C ARG A 21 -3.71 -4.17 -20.72
N ASP A 22 -3.43 -5.19 -21.54
CA ASP A 22 -4.43 -6.00 -22.27
C ASP A 22 -5.45 -5.17 -23.07
N GLY A 23 -5.01 -4.04 -23.64
CA GLY A 23 -5.86 -3.16 -24.44
C GLY A 23 -6.67 -2.14 -23.62
N ALA A 24 -6.49 -2.07 -22.31
CA ALA A 24 -7.17 -1.11 -21.42
C ALA A 24 -6.19 -0.17 -20.73
N ALA A 25 -6.62 1.08 -20.52
CA ALA A 25 -5.85 2.05 -19.73
C ALA A 25 -5.83 1.63 -18.26
N THR A 26 -4.69 1.81 -17.61
CA THR A 26 -4.48 1.51 -16.21
C THR A 26 -3.88 2.70 -15.46
N ARG A 27 -4.01 2.68 -14.12
CA ARG A 27 -3.28 3.54 -13.20
C ARG A 27 -2.45 2.67 -12.27
N ILE A 28 -1.24 3.11 -11.97
CA ILE A 28 -0.28 2.39 -11.13
C ILE A 28 0.05 3.29 -9.95
N ALA A 29 -0.34 2.86 -8.75
CA ALA A 29 0.09 3.47 -7.50
C ALA A 29 1.37 2.77 -7.03
N ILE A 30 2.46 3.51 -6.87
CA ILE A 30 3.76 2.98 -6.46
C ILE A 30 4.14 3.57 -5.11
N ALA A 31 4.46 2.69 -4.15
CA ALA A 31 4.95 3.05 -2.84
C ALA A 31 6.30 2.38 -2.59
N SER A 32 7.32 3.16 -2.22
CA SER A 32 8.66 2.64 -1.96
C SER A 32 9.11 3.02 -0.56
N ARG A 33 9.72 2.07 0.16
CA ARG A 33 10.30 2.30 1.48
C ARG A 33 11.58 1.49 1.67
N THR A 34 12.59 2.13 2.27
CA THR A 34 13.85 1.48 2.64
C THR A 34 13.78 1.00 4.08
N TYR A 35 14.19 -0.26 4.30
CA TYR A 35 14.26 -0.91 5.60
C TYR A 35 15.73 -1.20 5.96
N LEU A 36 16.05 -1.08 7.23
CA LEU A 36 17.38 -1.42 7.76
C LEU A 36 17.45 -2.94 8.02
N THR A 37 17.50 -3.69 6.95
CA THR A 37 17.66 -5.16 6.95
C THR A 37 18.14 -5.63 5.60
N GLY A 38 18.77 -6.83 5.58
CA GLY A 38 19.24 -7.46 4.34
C GLY A 38 18.09 -7.99 3.49
N GLN A 39 18.35 -8.12 2.18
CA GLN A 39 17.35 -8.54 1.18
C GLN A 39 16.71 -9.89 1.50
N ALA A 40 17.49 -10.87 1.99
CA ALA A 40 16.97 -12.20 2.31
C ALA A 40 15.99 -12.17 3.49
N ASP A 41 16.24 -11.34 4.52
CA ASP A 41 15.31 -11.17 5.65
C ASP A 41 14.04 -10.44 5.24
N LEU A 42 14.14 -9.37 4.43
CA LEU A 42 12.97 -8.67 3.92
C LEU A 42 12.16 -9.56 2.97
N TRP A 43 12.82 -10.37 2.13
CA TRP A 43 12.16 -11.35 1.28
C TRP A 43 11.35 -12.35 2.10
N ASP A 44 11.95 -12.91 3.15
CA ASP A 44 11.26 -13.82 4.06
C ASP A 44 10.07 -13.13 4.74
N ALA A 45 10.21 -11.88 5.16
CA ALA A 45 9.12 -11.13 5.76
C ALA A 45 7.89 -10.98 4.84
N VAL A 46 8.10 -10.81 3.53
CA VAL A 46 7.01 -10.53 2.58
C VAL A 46 6.54 -11.76 1.80
N THR A 47 7.17 -12.93 1.98
CA THR A 47 6.79 -14.16 1.24
C THR A 47 6.55 -15.38 2.12
N ASN A 48 7.02 -15.38 3.38
CA ASN A 48 6.83 -16.52 4.28
C ASN A 48 5.42 -16.49 4.89
N ILE A 49 4.66 -17.56 4.67
CA ILE A 49 3.27 -17.73 5.13
C ILE A 49 3.10 -17.56 6.65
N ASP A 50 4.12 -17.93 7.44
CA ASP A 50 4.11 -17.81 8.90
C ASP A 50 4.58 -16.43 9.39
N ARG A 51 5.18 -15.63 8.51
CA ARG A 51 5.72 -14.33 8.85
C ARG A 51 4.84 -13.17 8.39
N ILE A 52 4.18 -13.28 7.23
CA ILE A 52 3.23 -12.29 6.71
C ILE A 52 2.18 -11.89 7.76
N PRO A 53 1.53 -12.81 8.51
CA PRO A 53 0.52 -12.46 9.50
C PRO A 53 1.03 -11.62 10.68
N ARG A 54 2.35 -11.50 10.85
CA ARG A 54 2.92 -10.72 11.95
C ARG A 54 2.88 -9.21 11.70
N TRP A 55 2.72 -8.80 10.46
CA TRP A 55 2.70 -7.39 10.09
C TRP A 55 1.58 -7.03 9.11
N PHE A 56 0.93 -8.02 8.52
CA PHE A 56 -0.16 -7.86 7.56
C PHE A 56 -1.31 -8.82 7.91
N LEU A 57 -2.13 -9.17 6.94
CA LEU A 57 -3.26 -10.08 7.11
C LEU A 57 -2.81 -11.55 7.10
N PRO A 58 -3.51 -12.45 7.80
CA PRO A 58 -3.32 -13.89 7.62
C PRO A 58 -3.47 -14.28 6.15
N VAL A 59 -2.55 -15.10 5.67
CA VAL A 59 -2.54 -15.59 4.30
C VAL A 59 -2.62 -17.11 4.28
N SER A 60 -3.33 -17.66 3.31
CA SER A 60 -3.44 -19.09 3.07
C SER A 60 -3.30 -19.40 1.58
N GLY A 61 -3.17 -20.69 1.24
CA GLY A 61 -3.09 -21.14 -0.14
C GLY A 61 -1.75 -21.75 -0.52
N ASP A 62 -1.47 -21.77 -1.81
CA ASP A 62 -0.28 -22.38 -2.41
C ASP A 62 0.64 -21.26 -2.93
N LEU A 63 1.64 -20.88 -2.12
CA LEU A 63 2.52 -19.74 -2.38
C LEU A 63 3.66 -20.08 -3.37
N ARG A 64 3.33 -20.65 -4.53
CA ARG A 64 4.24 -20.93 -5.64
C ARG A 64 3.71 -20.35 -6.95
N ILE A 65 4.55 -20.23 -7.96
CA ILE A 65 4.14 -19.77 -9.30
C ILE A 65 2.98 -20.63 -9.83
N GLY A 66 1.90 -19.98 -10.25
CA GLY A 66 0.65 -20.59 -10.69
C GLY A 66 -0.28 -21.02 -9.55
N GLY A 67 0.18 -20.99 -8.29
CA GLY A 67 -0.65 -21.25 -7.12
C GLY A 67 -1.53 -20.06 -6.77
N ARG A 68 -2.59 -20.32 -6.00
CA ARG A 68 -3.51 -19.29 -5.51
C ARG A 68 -3.26 -19.00 -4.04
N TYR A 69 -3.31 -17.73 -3.69
CA TYR A 69 -3.30 -17.25 -2.31
C TYR A 69 -4.63 -16.59 -1.93
N GLN A 70 -4.89 -16.48 -0.65
CA GLN A 70 -6.01 -15.74 -0.09
C GLN A 70 -5.57 -15.03 1.19
N LEU A 71 -5.75 -13.72 1.24
CA LEU A 71 -5.65 -12.91 2.45
C LEU A 71 -6.99 -12.93 3.17
N GLU A 72 -6.99 -13.18 4.47
CA GLU A 72 -8.23 -13.28 5.27
C GLU A 72 -9.02 -11.96 5.24
N GLY A 73 -10.29 -12.06 4.84
CA GLY A 73 -11.17 -10.89 4.73
C GLY A 73 -10.77 -9.86 3.67
N ASN A 74 -9.84 -10.18 2.77
CA ASN A 74 -9.31 -9.28 1.76
C ASN A 74 -9.13 -10.00 0.42
N ALA A 75 -8.25 -9.49 -0.43
CA ALA A 75 -7.99 -10.02 -1.77
C ALA A 75 -7.33 -11.41 -1.75
N GLY A 76 -7.58 -12.14 -2.80
CA GLY A 76 -6.84 -13.33 -3.20
C GLY A 76 -6.29 -13.16 -4.60
N GLY A 77 -5.73 -14.24 -5.16
CA GLY A 77 -5.23 -14.19 -6.54
C GLY A 77 -4.27 -15.31 -6.88
N VAL A 78 -3.59 -15.15 -8.01
CA VAL A 78 -2.61 -16.08 -8.54
C VAL A 78 -1.22 -15.48 -8.44
N ILE A 79 -0.22 -16.29 -8.09
CA ILE A 79 1.18 -15.90 -8.14
C ILE A 79 1.67 -16.09 -9.58
N GLU A 80 1.87 -14.96 -10.28
CA GLU A 80 2.22 -14.97 -11.71
C GLU A 80 3.74 -15.07 -11.93
N ARG A 81 4.52 -14.44 -11.03
CA ARG A 81 5.98 -14.38 -11.14
C ARG A 81 6.63 -14.43 -9.77
N CYS A 82 7.78 -15.10 -9.68
CA CYS A 82 8.63 -15.11 -8.49
C CYS A 82 10.08 -15.27 -8.91
N VAL A 83 10.91 -14.30 -8.55
CA VAL A 83 12.37 -14.29 -8.75
C VAL A 83 13.00 -14.00 -7.41
N GLN A 84 13.23 -15.06 -6.63
CA GLN A 84 13.79 -14.94 -5.28
C GLN A 84 15.27 -14.49 -5.32
N PRO A 85 15.68 -13.54 -4.48
CA PRO A 85 14.92 -12.75 -3.49
C PRO A 85 14.53 -11.35 -4.02
N GLU A 86 14.37 -11.15 -5.31
CA GLU A 86 14.31 -9.85 -5.96
C GLU A 86 12.89 -9.35 -6.22
N LEU A 87 11.98 -10.27 -6.65
CA LEU A 87 10.67 -9.84 -7.15
C LEU A 87 9.63 -10.94 -7.06
N PHE A 88 8.40 -10.56 -6.71
CA PHE A 88 7.20 -11.35 -7.04
C PHE A 88 6.10 -10.47 -7.62
N ALA A 89 5.22 -11.08 -8.43
CA ALA A 89 4.03 -10.44 -8.96
C ALA A 89 2.84 -11.38 -8.84
N VAL A 90 1.68 -10.79 -8.51
CA VAL A 90 0.44 -11.53 -8.26
C VAL A 90 -0.75 -10.79 -8.89
N THR A 91 -1.79 -11.53 -9.27
CA THR A 91 -3.12 -10.90 -9.43
C THR A 91 -3.67 -10.53 -8.07
N TRP A 92 -4.44 -9.45 -8.02
CA TRP A 92 -5.10 -8.96 -6.81
C TRP A 92 -6.60 -8.88 -7.08
N GLU A 93 -7.31 -9.92 -6.62
CA GLU A 93 -8.72 -10.14 -6.90
C GLU A 93 -9.52 -9.81 -5.63
N PHE A 94 -10.36 -8.78 -5.68
CA PHE A 94 -11.23 -8.39 -4.56
C PHE A 94 -12.66 -8.17 -5.04
N GLY A 95 -13.56 -9.08 -4.69
CA GLY A 95 -14.89 -9.14 -5.27
C GLY A 95 -14.81 -9.37 -6.77
N GLU A 96 -15.42 -8.49 -7.56
CA GLU A 96 -15.36 -8.53 -9.03
C GLU A 96 -14.18 -7.74 -9.62
N MET A 97 -13.40 -7.06 -8.77
CA MET A 97 -12.27 -6.24 -9.20
C MET A 97 -11.02 -7.10 -9.36
N LEU A 98 -10.38 -6.96 -10.52
CA LEU A 98 -9.07 -7.52 -10.83
C LEU A 98 -8.05 -6.39 -10.97
N SER A 99 -6.94 -6.51 -10.28
CA SER A 99 -5.78 -5.64 -10.38
C SER A 99 -4.51 -6.48 -10.24
N TRP A 100 -3.34 -5.85 -10.29
CA TRP A 100 -2.05 -6.55 -10.25
C TRP A 100 -1.12 -5.87 -9.25
N LEU A 101 -0.43 -6.68 -8.49
CA LEU A 101 0.54 -6.23 -7.52
C LEU A 101 1.91 -6.80 -7.86
N GLN A 102 2.91 -5.92 -7.94
CA GLN A 102 4.31 -6.32 -8.01
C GLN A 102 5.06 -5.75 -6.82
N VAL A 103 5.88 -6.58 -6.20
CA VAL A 103 6.83 -6.19 -5.16
C VAL A 103 8.24 -6.46 -5.65
N THR A 104 9.11 -5.46 -5.56
CA THR A 104 10.52 -5.55 -5.94
C THR A 104 11.40 -5.17 -4.75
N LEU A 105 12.46 -5.95 -4.51
CA LEU A 105 13.42 -5.70 -3.44
C LEU A 105 14.80 -5.37 -4.03
N THR A 106 15.30 -4.18 -3.73
CA THR A 106 16.61 -3.71 -4.19
C THR A 106 17.53 -3.53 -2.98
N PRO A 107 18.61 -4.36 -2.86
CA PRO A 107 19.55 -4.23 -1.75
C PRO A 107 20.51 -3.06 -1.96
N ASP A 108 20.88 -2.40 -0.84
CA ASP A 108 21.92 -1.37 -0.77
C ASP A 108 22.66 -1.48 0.56
N GLY A 109 23.79 -2.20 0.57
CA GLY A 109 24.57 -2.47 1.76
C GLY A 109 23.78 -3.27 2.81
N ASP A 110 23.59 -2.69 3.99
CA ASP A 110 22.82 -3.27 5.10
C ASP A 110 21.32 -2.93 5.05
N ARG A 111 20.87 -2.32 3.96
CA ARG A 111 19.50 -1.87 3.74
C ARG A 111 18.91 -2.54 2.53
N THR A 112 17.58 -2.54 2.48
CA THR A 112 16.83 -3.00 1.31
C THR A 112 15.64 -2.08 1.08
N THR A 113 15.51 -1.60 -0.15
CA THR A 113 14.31 -0.86 -0.59
C THR A 113 13.29 -1.84 -1.14
N LEU A 114 12.09 -1.78 -0.58
CA LEU A 114 10.90 -2.43 -1.13
C LEU A 114 10.16 -1.39 -1.97
N GLU A 115 9.89 -1.73 -3.23
CA GLU A 115 8.96 -1.03 -4.09
C GLU A 115 7.74 -1.93 -4.31
N LEU A 116 6.55 -1.37 -4.06
CA LEU A 116 5.27 -1.99 -4.29
C LEU A 116 4.55 -1.20 -5.38
N ALA A 117 4.23 -1.84 -6.50
CA ALA A 117 3.47 -1.27 -7.60
C ALA A 117 2.11 -1.96 -7.70
N HIS A 118 1.04 -1.22 -7.47
CA HIS A 118 -0.33 -1.71 -7.61
C HIS A 118 -0.97 -1.10 -8.86
N GLU A 119 -1.15 -1.92 -9.88
CA GLU A 119 -1.75 -1.54 -11.15
C GLU A 119 -3.22 -1.95 -11.19
N ALA A 120 -4.12 -1.04 -11.54
CA ALA A 120 -5.54 -1.30 -11.67
C ALA A 120 -6.10 -0.70 -12.97
N PRO A 121 -7.15 -1.29 -13.57
CA PRO A 121 -7.90 -0.65 -14.65
C PRO A 121 -8.42 0.72 -14.21
N VAL A 122 -8.49 1.67 -15.16
CA VAL A 122 -9.02 2.99 -14.87
C VAL A 122 -10.52 2.89 -14.58
N ASP A 123 -10.91 3.31 -13.38
CA ASP A 123 -12.27 3.58 -12.97
C ASP A 123 -12.39 5.11 -12.74
N PRO A 124 -12.94 5.88 -13.70
CA PRO A 124 -12.96 7.34 -13.61
C PRO A 124 -13.72 7.87 -12.40
N ASP A 125 -14.80 7.22 -12.01
CA ASP A 125 -15.65 7.67 -10.89
C ASP A 125 -14.91 7.46 -9.56
N ARG A 126 -14.34 6.27 -9.37
CA ARG A 126 -13.55 5.95 -8.18
C ARG A 126 -12.27 6.78 -8.08
N TRP A 127 -11.62 7.03 -9.22
CA TRP A 127 -10.46 7.91 -9.27
C TRP A 127 -10.81 9.35 -8.94
N ALA A 128 -11.92 9.87 -9.48
CA ALA A 128 -12.41 11.21 -9.14
C ALA A 128 -12.82 11.32 -7.66
N GLU A 129 -13.30 10.24 -7.05
CA GLU A 129 -13.70 10.21 -5.65
C GLU A 129 -12.49 10.15 -4.69
N PHE A 130 -11.55 9.23 -4.90
CA PHE A 130 -10.48 8.94 -3.93
C PHE A 130 -9.06 9.09 -4.48
N GLY A 131 -8.89 9.24 -5.80
CA GLY A 131 -7.56 9.25 -6.43
C GLY A 131 -6.75 7.99 -6.11
N PRO A 132 -5.42 8.09 -6.08
CA PRO A 132 -4.54 6.97 -5.70
C PRO A 132 -4.65 6.61 -4.22
N GLY A 133 -5.18 7.50 -3.38
CA GLY A 133 -5.31 7.28 -1.94
C GLY A 133 -6.24 6.13 -1.57
N ALA A 134 -7.19 5.76 -2.45
CA ALA A 134 -8.09 4.62 -2.21
C ALA A 134 -7.34 3.33 -1.86
N VAL A 135 -6.23 3.08 -2.51
CA VAL A 135 -5.37 1.90 -2.30
C VAL A 135 -4.05 2.28 -1.63
N GLY A 136 -3.54 3.47 -1.92
CA GLY A 136 -2.24 3.95 -1.44
C GLY A 136 -2.14 4.03 0.09
N ILE A 137 -3.16 4.56 0.77
CA ILE A 137 -3.19 4.63 2.25
C ILE A 137 -3.15 3.22 2.87
N GLY A 138 -3.84 2.26 2.29
CA GLY A 138 -3.77 0.86 2.76
C GLY A 138 -2.34 0.30 2.68
N TRP A 139 -1.62 0.61 1.60
CA TRP A 139 -0.21 0.23 1.45
C TRP A 139 0.71 0.98 2.40
N ASP A 140 0.47 2.28 2.63
CA ASP A 140 1.24 3.06 3.62
C ASP A 140 1.15 2.47 5.02
N LEU A 141 -0.06 2.10 5.45
CA LEU A 141 -0.30 1.44 6.74
C LEU A 141 0.40 0.08 6.81
N SER A 142 0.36 -0.69 5.72
CA SER A 142 1.02 -1.99 5.64
C SER A 142 2.55 -1.86 5.68
N LEU A 143 3.12 -0.91 4.93
CA LEU A 143 4.56 -0.62 4.94
C LEU A 143 5.03 -0.08 6.29
N MET A 144 4.19 0.67 7.00
CA MET A 144 4.45 1.11 8.38
C MET A 144 4.52 -0.10 9.32
N SER A 145 3.54 -1.00 9.27
CA SER A 145 3.51 -2.22 10.09
C SER A 145 4.68 -3.14 9.80
N LEU A 146 5.06 -3.31 8.52
CA LEU A 146 6.27 -4.05 8.14
C LEU A 146 7.52 -3.42 8.77
N GLY A 147 7.61 -2.07 8.78
CA GLY A 147 8.73 -1.36 9.41
C GLY A 147 8.83 -1.59 10.91
N LEU A 148 7.72 -1.63 11.62
CA LEU A 148 7.67 -1.97 13.03
C LEU A 148 8.10 -3.43 13.26
N HIS A 149 7.61 -4.36 12.44
CA HIS A 149 8.01 -5.77 12.51
C HIS A 149 9.52 -5.97 12.27
N ILE A 150 10.06 -5.38 11.21
CA ILE A 150 11.50 -5.49 10.89
C ILE A 150 12.39 -4.89 11.99
N SER A 151 12.01 -3.72 12.53
CA SER A 151 12.86 -3.00 13.50
C SER A 151 12.80 -3.54 14.93
N SER A 152 11.70 -4.15 15.33
CA SER A 152 11.45 -4.56 16.72
C SER A 152 10.98 -5.99 16.90
N GLY A 153 10.66 -6.72 15.82
CA GLY A 153 10.01 -8.03 15.88
C GLY A 153 8.55 -7.96 16.33
N ALA A 154 7.96 -6.76 16.40
CA ALA A 154 6.58 -6.57 16.82
C ALA A 154 5.62 -7.41 15.99
N GLN A 155 4.56 -7.87 16.64
CA GLN A 155 3.42 -8.47 15.99
C GLN A 155 2.27 -7.46 15.94
N LEU A 156 1.60 -7.42 14.81
CA LEU A 156 0.42 -6.59 14.61
C LEU A 156 -0.73 -7.12 15.48
N ASP A 157 -1.25 -6.27 16.36
CA ASP A 157 -2.54 -6.53 17.02
C ASP A 157 -3.65 -6.06 16.08
N PRO A 158 -4.58 -6.96 15.66
CA PRO A 158 -5.65 -6.57 14.72
C PRO A 158 -6.58 -5.48 15.26
N GLY A 159 -6.83 -5.46 16.58
CA GLY A 159 -7.67 -4.44 17.22
C GLY A 159 -7.01 -3.07 17.21
N GLU A 160 -5.71 -3.01 17.55
CA GLU A 160 -4.92 -1.78 17.50
C GLU A 160 -4.79 -1.27 16.06
N ALA A 161 -4.53 -2.16 15.11
CA ALA A 161 -4.43 -1.82 13.69
C ALA A 161 -5.75 -1.24 13.15
N ALA A 162 -6.89 -1.83 13.50
CA ALA A 162 -8.21 -1.33 13.11
C ALA A 162 -8.56 0.01 13.77
N ALA A 163 -8.11 0.26 15.00
CA ALA A 163 -8.35 1.51 15.72
C ALA A 163 -7.40 2.64 15.31
N PHE A 164 -6.20 2.31 14.82
CA PHE A 164 -5.15 3.28 14.53
C PHE A 164 -5.60 4.43 13.59
N PRO A 165 -6.29 4.19 12.46
CA PRO A 165 -6.69 5.26 11.54
C PRO A 165 -7.53 6.36 12.20
N ALA A 166 -8.38 6.02 13.15
CA ALA A 166 -9.24 6.97 13.87
C ALA A 166 -8.53 7.67 15.06
N SER A 167 -7.36 7.19 15.47
CA SER A 167 -6.55 7.80 16.52
C SER A 167 -5.98 9.16 16.08
N PRO A 168 -5.55 10.03 17.03
CA PRO A 168 -4.90 11.30 16.68
C PRO A 168 -3.66 11.12 15.80
N ASP A 169 -2.80 10.15 16.11
CA ASP A 169 -1.58 9.87 15.36
C ASP A 169 -1.88 9.24 14.01
N GLY A 170 -2.82 8.28 13.95
CA GLY A 170 -3.27 7.66 12.70
C GLY A 170 -3.92 8.68 11.77
N THR A 171 -4.79 9.55 12.30
CA THR A 171 -5.38 10.64 11.52
C THR A 171 -4.30 11.55 10.91
N LYS A 172 -3.28 11.92 11.71
CA LYS A 172 -2.19 12.77 11.22
C LYS A 172 -1.32 12.05 10.18
N PHE A 173 -1.02 10.77 10.39
CA PHE A 173 -0.31 9.94 9.43
C PHE A 173 -1.06 9.89 8.09
N ILE A 174 -2.37 9.61 8.12
CA ILE A 174 -3.22 9.51 6.93
C ILE A 174 -3.33 10.86 6.21
N GLN A 175 -3.42 11.97 6.94
CA GLN A 175 -3.44 13.31 6.33
C GLN A 175 -2.17 13.62 5.54
N VAL A 176 -1.00 13.29 6.09
CA VAL A 176 0.29 13.47 5.40
C VAL A 176 0.37 12.55 4.19
N ALA A 177 0.08 11.27 4.35
CA ALA A 177 0.13 10.30 3.27
C ALA A 177 -0.85 10.66 2.13
N ALA A 178 -2.07 11.08 2.45
CA ALA A 178 -3.07 11.49 1.44
C ALA A 178 -2.62 12.73 0.66
N ALA A 179 -1.97 13.70 1.31
CA ALA A 179 -1.42 14.87 0.64
C ALA A 179 -0.29 14.48 -0.34
N GLU A 180 0.61 13.59 0.07
CA GLU A 180 1.70 13.11 -0.78
C GLU A 180 1.20 12.23 -1.95
N TRP A 181 0.11 11.46 -1.76
CA TRP A 181 -0.56 10.77 -2.86
C TRP A 181 -1.23 11.74 -3.85
N ALA A 182 -1.79 12.86 -3.36
CA ALA A 182 -2.31 13.89 -4.24
C ALA A 182 -1.18 14.56 -5.05
N ASP A 183 -0.02 14.82 -4.43
CA ASP A 183 1.15 15.37 -5.13
C ASP A 183 1.68 14.39 -6.20
N ALA A 184 1.68 13.08 -5.91
CA ALA A 184 2.02 12.05 -6.90
C ALA A 184 1.03 12.01 -8.08
N ALA A 185 -0.29 12.17 -7.83
CA ALA A 185 -1.29 12.26 -8.89
C ALA A 185 -1.14 13.54 -9.73
N LEU A 186 -0.80 14.66 -9.10
CA LEU A 186 -0.47 15.91 -9.81
C LEU A 186 0.72 15.74 -10.74
N ALA A 187 1.76 15.03 -10.29
CA ALA A 187 2.95 14.77 -11.09
C ALA A 187 2.64 13.90 -12.33
N ASP A 188 1.64 13.01 -12.24
CA ASP A 188 1.14 12.20 -13.38
C ASP A 188 0.11 12.97 -14.26
N GLY A 189 -0.24 14.21 -13.90
CA GLY A 189 -1.05 15.11 -14.72
C GLY A 189 -2.50 15.32 -14.28
N ASP A 190 -2.87 14.88 -13.06
CA ASP A 190 -4.21 15.16 -12.52
C ASP A 190 -4.41 16.66 -12.24
N GLU A 191 -5.67 17.13 -12.28
CA GLU A 191 -6.01 18.53 -11.99
C GLU A 191 -5.86 18.81 -10.48
N PRO A 192 -5.20 19.95 -10.10
CA PRO A 192 -4.88 20.24 -8.70
C PRO A 192 -6.09 20.26 -7.73
N GLY A 193 -7.21 20.83 -8.17
CA GLY A 193 -8.42 20.85 -7.35
C GLY A 193 -9.04 19.46 -7.17
N ALA A 194 -9.02 18.64 -8.23
CA ALA A 194 -9.53 17.27 -8.18
C ALA A 194 -8.68 16.39 -7.24
N ALA A 195 -7.36 16.43 -7.37
CA ALA A 195 -6.43 15.66 -6.53
C ALA A 195 -6.58 16.01 -5.03
N ARG A 196 -6.70 17.31 -4.70
CA ARG A 196 -6.92 17.75 -3.31
C ARG A 196 -8.27 17.29 -2.75
N ARG A 197 -9.35 17.38 -3.54
CA ARG A 197 -10.67 16.88 -3.12
C ARG A 197 -10.66 15.37 -2.90
N ALA A 198 -10.03 14.61 -3.78
CA ALA A 198 -9.86 13.17 -3.63
C ALA A 198 -9.09 12.82 -2.35
N ALA A 199 -7.98 13.51 -2.07
CA ALA A 199 -7.22 13.34 -0.84
C ALA A 199 -8.07 13.61 0.42
N ALA A 200 -8.87 14.68 0.44
CA ALA A 200 -9.75 15.01 1.56
C ALA A 200 -10.79 13.90 1.80
N ARG A 201 -11.43 13.39 0.75
CA ARG A 201 -12.37 12.25 0.85
C ARG A 201 -11.70 10.98 1.32
N THR A 202 -10.49 10.71 0.85
CA THR A 202 -9.70 9.57 1.31
C THR A 202 -9.40 9.66 2.81
N VAL A 203 -9.01 10.83 3.32
CA VAL A 203 -8.82 11.06 4.75
C VAL A 203 -10.13 10.80 5.51
N ALA A 204 -11.25 11.35 5.06
CA ALA A 204 -12.55 11.15 5.68
C ALA A 204 -12.93 9.66 5.74
N PHE A 205 -12.74 8.93 4.63
CA PHE A 205 -13.02 7.51 4.53
C PHE A 205 -12.21 6.68 5.54
N TYR A 206 -10.88 6.85 5.57
CA TYR A 206 -10.01 6.06 6.44
C TYR A 206 -10.14 6.41 7.93
N THR A 207 -10.46 7.68 8.25
CA THR A 207 -10.57 8.13 9.64
C THR A 207 -11.97 8.02 10.22
N GLY A 208 -12.97 7.67 9.39
CA GLY A 208 -14.38 7.65 9.78
C GLY A 208 -14.96 9.03 10.13
N ARG A 209 -14.30 10.12 9.68
CA ARG A 209 -14.74 11.50 9.93
C ARG A 209 -15.48 12.05 8.73
N PRO A 210 -16.47 12.96 8.93
CA PRO A 210 -17.13 13.60 7.81
C PRO A 210 -16.15 14.41 6.95
N ASP A 211 -16.37 14.42 5.63
CA ASP A 211 -15.60 15.23 4.70
C ASP A 211 -15.80 16.73 5.00
N SER A 212 -14.72 17.42 5.36
CA SER A 212 -14.75 18.85 5.65
C SER A 212 -14.94 19.73 4.41
N THR A 213 -14.93 19.15 3.20
CA THR A 213 -15.10 19.86 1.92
C THR A 213 -16.55 19.83 1.40
N ALA A 214 -17.46 19.10 2.04
CA ALA A 214 -18.87 18.96 1.61
C ALA A 214 -19.78 20.16 2.01
N GLY A 215 -19.24 21.27 2.49
CA GLY A 215 -19.97 22.43 3.02
C GLY A 215 -19.61 23.78 2.38
N GLY A 216 -19.31 23.81 1.09
CA GLY A 216 -19.02 25.05 0.37
C GLY A 216 -19.85 25.22 -0.89
#